data_fba99ea5bf5f4574ea2e9bfc02cc50c3
#
_entry.id   fba99ea5bf5f4574ea2e9bfc02cc50c3
#
_cell.length_a   1.000
_cell.length_b   1.000
_cell.length_c   1.000
_cell.angle_alpha   90.00
_cell.angle_beta   90.00
_cell.angle_gamma   90.00
#
_symmetry.space_group_name_H-M   'P 1'
#
loop_
_entity.id
_entity.type
_entity.pdbx_description
1 polymer ?
#
loop_
_entity_poly.entity_id
_entity_poly.type
_entity_poly.pdbx_seq_one_letter_code
_entity_poly.pdbx_strand_id
1 'polypeptide(L)'
;GAVIVYFMISRMWQRNDWIVILTLPVSTIVFFLGYMNKFGLCLVDKEIINSSFISTVGNINWYCGYLVTVLFGGVYLLWWMGSEITWKRALLMGYVTIGFASLVTQGSSSGVVTLAVMLFVLFGMSVKDGRKMECFWQEMTLLSVACLITYILRSCNVLSQELPMEKVTDILTFSAMSVIMTIVSVVVLWLVHISNNRNQYCGKLFWGIYRILCVALPVVSVALLAFILANTLLGGK
;
A
#
# COMPACT_ATOMS: atom_id res chain seq x y z
N GLY A 1 12.05 -2.23 24.09
CA GLY A 1 10.96 -3.20 23.87
C GLY A 1 11.07 -3.90 22.53
N ALA A 2 10.95 -3.21 21.38
CA ALA A 2 10.84 -3.84 20.05
C ALA A 2 12.02 -4.75 19.66
N VAL A 3 13.25 -4.37 20.00
CA VAL A 3 14.46 -5.17 19.69
C VAL A 3 14.45 -6.51 20.44
N ILE A 4 14.03 -6.53 21.71
CA ILE A 4 13.91 -7.76 22.48
C ILE A 4 12.85 -8.67 21.89
N VAL A 5 11.68 -8.12 21.52
CA VAL A 5 10.60 -8.86 20.87
C VAL A 5 11.07 -9.43 19.54
N TYR A 6 11.79 -8.67 18.72
CA TYR A 6 12.39 -9.15 17.47
C TYR A 6 13.33 -10.33 17.71
N PHE A 7 14.25 -10.24 18.69
CA PHE A 7 15.16 -11.33 19.00
C PHE A 7 14.43 -12.57 19.53
N MET A 8 13.43 -12.40 20.37
CA MET A 8 12.62 -13.51 20.87
C MET A 8 11.89 -14.21 19.70
N ILE A 9 11.21 -13.45 18.85
CA ILE A 9 10.51 -14.01 17.70
C ILE A 9 11.49 -14.68 16.73
N SER A 10 12.59 -14.04 16.36
CA SER A 10 13.53 -14.57 15.37
C SER A 10 14.32 -15.81 15.85
N ARG A 11 14.51 -15.97 17.17
CA ARG A 11 15.28 -17.06 17.74
C ARG A 11 14.43 -18.19 18.34
N MET A 12 13.26 -17.87 18.87
CA MET A 12 12.39 -18.83 19.57
C MET A 12 11.17 -19.25 18.76
N TRP A 13 10.90 -18.56 17.64
CA TRP A 13 9.78 -18.86 16.80
C TRP A 13 9.99 -20.16 16.04
N GLN A 14 9.24 -21.18 16.40
CA GLN A 14 9.02 -22.33 15.54
C GLN A 14 7.98 -21.91 14.49
N ARG A 15 8.27 -22.12 13.22
CA ARG A 15 7.37 -21.81 12.10
C ARG A 15 5.98 -22.39 12.36
N ASN A 16 5.03 -21.53 12.58
CA ASN A 16 3.65 -21.91 12.80
C ASN A 16 2.77 -21.22 11.75
N ASP A 17 2.42 -21.97 10.72
CA ASP A 17 1.63 -21.43 9.60
C ASP A 17 0.21 -21.00 10.05
N TRP A 18 -0.29 -21.50 11.18
CA TRP A 18 -1.59 -21.11 11.76
C TRP A 18 -1.71 -19.62 12.06
N ILE A 19 -0.61 -18.97 12.44
CA ILE A 19 -0.64 -17.52 12.71
C ILE A 19 -0.92 -16.75 11.44
N VAL A 20 -0.28 -17.11 10.32
CA VAL A 20 -0.55 -16.50 9.02
C VAL A 20 -1.98 -16.76 8.58
N ILE A 21 -2.46 -18.03 8.74
CA ILE A 21 -3.81 -18.44 8.37
C ILE A 21 -4.86 -17.67 9.17
N LEU A 22 -4.63 -17.37 10.44
CA LEU A 22 -5.57 -16.62 11.29
C LEU A 22 -5.43 -15.10 11.08
N THR A 23 -4.22 -14.58 10.90
CA THR A 23 -3.98 -13.15 10.76
C THR A 23 -4.61 -12.59 9.48
N LEU A 24 -4.52 -13.30 8.36
CA LEU A 24 -5.04 -12.82 7.08
C LEU A 24 -6.58 -12.60 7.09
N PRO A 25 -7.44 -13.55 7.49
CA PRO A 25 -8.88 -13.31 7.51
C PRO A 25 -9.29 -12.26 8.56
N VAL A 26 -8.68 -12.27 9.75
CA VAL A 26 -8.97 -11.27 10.78
C VAL A 26 -8.62 -9.87 10.30
N SER A 27 -7.42 -9.69 9.73
CA SER A 27 -7.02 -8.38 9.19
C SER A 27 -7.84 -7.96 7.97
N THR A 28 -8.30 -8.91 7.14
CA THR A 28 -9.23 -8.60 6.04
C THR A 28 -10.51 -7.97 6.56
N ILE A 29 -11.08 -8.53 7.62
CA ILE A 29 -12.28 -7.98 8.27
C ILE A 29 -11.99 -6.58 8.82
N VAL A 30 -10.86 -6.40 9.51
CA VAL A 30 -10.47 -5.10 10.09
C VAL A 30 -10.27 -4.05 8.99
N PHE A 31 -9.63 -4.40 7.86
CA PHE A 31 -9.45 -3.53 6.71
C PHE A 31 -10.78 -3.15 6.07
N PHE A 32 -11.64 -4.14 5.84
CA PHE A 32 -12.95 -3.93 5.26
C PHE A 32 -13.82 -3.02 6.13
N LEU A 33 -13.85 -3.23 7.45
CA LEU A 33 -14.57 -2.36 8.38
C LEU A 33 -14.02 -0.93 8.36
N GLY A 34 -12.70 -0.76 8.40
CA GLY A 34 -12.09 0.57 8.32
C GLY A 34 -12.37 1.29 7.00
N TYR A 35 -12.39 0.54 5.91
CA TYR A 35 -12.77 1.05 4.59
C TYR A 35 -14.24 1.50 4.56
N MET A 36 -15.15 0.65 5.01
CA MET A 36 -16.60 0.94 5.06
C MET A 36 -16.93 2.10 5.98
N ASN A 37 -16.23 2.23 7.12
CA ASN A 37 -16.44 3.34 8.04
C ASN A 37 -16.17 4.71 7.39
N LYS A 38 -15.21 4.79 6.45
CA LYS A 38 -14.94 6.03 5.71
C LYS A 38 -16.13 6.49 4.84
N PHE A 39 -16.96 5.56 4.44
CA PHE A 39 -18.17 5.84 3.65
C PHE A 39 -19.45 5.88 4.51
N GLY A 40 -19.32 5.97 5.85
CA GLY A 40 -20.47 6.09 6.76
C GLY A 40 -21.23 4.79 7.02
N LEU A 41 -20.74 3.65 6.54
CA LEU A 41 -21.27 2.34 6.90
C LEU A 41 -20.60 1.84 8.18
N CYS A 42 -21.31 1.98 9.28
CA CYS A 42 -20.85 1.64 10.61
C CYS A 42 -21.64 0.47 11.16
N LEU A 43 -20.97 -0.60 11.57
CA LEU A 43 -21.58 -1.71 12.33
C LEU A 43 -21.73 -1.39 13.82
N VAL A 44 -21.04 -0.35 14.29
CA VAL A 44 -21.08 0.16 15.65
C VAL A 44 -21.75 1.54 15.60
N ASP A 45 -22.29 1.99 16.73
CA ASP A 45 -23.06 3.25 16.84
C ASP A 45 -22.34 4.42 16.15
N LYS A 46 -23.07 5.13 15.28
CA LYS A 46 -22.54 6.26 14.50
C LYS A 46 -21.97 7.40 15.36
N GLU A 47 -22.43 7.52 16.59
CA GLU A 47 -21.96 8.54 17.54
C GLU A 47 -20.52 8.33 17.99
N ILE A 48 -20.02 7.08 17.92
CA ILE A 48 -18.67 6.72 18.36
C ILE A 48 -17.67 6.87 17.23
N ILE A 49 -18.11 6.70 15.96
CA ILE A 49 -17.24 6.72 14.79
C ILE A 49 -17.11 8.14 14.25
N ASN A 50 -15.93 8.67 14.34
CA ASN A 50 -15.55 9.98 13.80
C ASN A 50 -14.21 9.85 13.02
N SER A 51 -13.73 10.96 12.47
CA SER A 51 -12.48 11.00 11.72
C SER A 51 -11.26 10.49 12.49
N SER A 52 -11.31 10.45 13.81
CA SER A 52 -10.22 10.01 14.69
C SER A 52 -10.41 8.60 15.23
N PHE A 53 -11.63 8.03 15.13
CA PHE A 53 -11.98 6.71 15.66
C PHE A 53 -12.54 5.83 14.55
N ILE A 54 -11.73 4.90 14.04
CA ILE A 54 -12.02 4.13 12.84
C ILE A 54 -11.77 2.63 13.08
N SER A 55 -12.61 1.80 12.46
CA SER A 55 -12.53 0.34 12.53
C SER A 55 -12.70 -0.17 13.98
N THR A 56 -12.20 -1.35 14.25
CA THR A 56 -12.18 -1.97 15.58
C THR A 56 -10.99 -1.54 16.44
N VAL A 57 -10.02 -0.86 15.86
CA VAL A 57 -8.79 -0.42 16.55
C VAL A 57 -8.96 0.94 17.23
N GLY A 58 -9.93 1.72 16.77
CA GLY A 58 -10.30 3.01 17.35
C GLY A 58 -9.45 4.16 16.81
N ASN A 59 -8.31 4.46 17.43
CA ASN A 59 -7.48 5.59 17.03
C ASN A 59 -6.88 5.41 15.63
N ILE A 60 -7.03 6.42 14.75
CA ILE A 60 -6.58 6.39 13.36
C ILE A 60 -5.07 6.12 13.22
N ASN A 61 -4.23 6.65 14.10
CA ASN A 61 -2.79 6.43 14.03
C ASN A 61 -2.41 4.98 14.38
N TRP A 62 -3.10 4.40 15.35
CA TRP A 62 -2.92 3.00 15.72
C TRP A 62 -3.45 2.08 14.64
N TYR A 63 -4.59 2.44 14.05
CA TYR A 63 -5.14 1.71 12.91
C TYR A 63 -4.19 1.73 11.71
N CYS A 64 -3.64 2.89 11.35
CA CYS A 64 -2.67 2.99 10.26
C CYS A 64 -1.39 2.21 10.56
N GLY A 65 -0.89 2.23 11.80
CA GLY A 65 0.26 1.42 12.21
C GLY A 65 0.01 -0.08 12.09
N TYR A 66 -1.14 -0.55 12.55
CA TYR A 66 -1.59 -1.93 12.39
C TYR A 66 -1.70 -2.30 10.90
N LEU A 67 -2.42 -1.48 10.12
CA LEU A 67 -2.67 -1.66 8.70
C LEU A 67 -1.36 -1.78 7.93
N VAL A 68 -0.42 -0.86 8.12
CA VAL A 68 0.89 -0.88 7.48
C VAL A 68 1.64 -2.17 7.80
N THR A 69 1.68 -2.57 9.07
CA THR A 69 2.44 -3.75 9.50
C THR A 69 1.90 -5.04 8.88
N VAL A 70 0.59 -5.23 8.94
CA VAL A 70 -0.04 -6.50 8.52
C VAL A 70 -0.24 -6.56 7.00
N LEU A 71 -0.60 -5.44 6.37
CA LEU A 71 -0.69 -5.34 4.91
C LEU A 71 0.65 -5.62 4.23
N PHE A 72 1.74 -5.07 4.75
CA PHE A 72 3.06 -5.27 4.15
C PHE A 72 3.53 -6.72 4.23
N GLY A 73 3.15 -7.43 5.30
CA GLY A 73 3.32 -8.89 5.36
C GLY A 73 2.61 -9.60 4.20
N GLY A 74 1.37 -9.22 3.91
CA GLY A 74 0.59 -9.76 2.79
C GLY A 74 1.16 -9.40 1.42
N VAL A 75 1.59 -8.15 1.22
CA VAL A 75 2.25 -7.69 -0.02
C VAL A 75 3.54 -8.47 -0.24
N TYR A 76 4.39 -8.60 0.78
CA TYR A 76 5.62 -9.38 0.68
C TYR A 76 5.36 -10.86 0.35
N LEU A 77 4.35 -11.47 0.97
CA LEU A 77 3.96 -12.86 0.68
C LEU A 77 3.48 -13.00 -0.77
N LEU A 78 2.67 -12.06 -1.26
CA LEU A 78 2.19 -12.06 -2.64
C LEU A 78 3.34 -11.97 -3.64
N TRP A 79 4.29 -11.07 -3.39
CA TRP A 79 5.51 -10.91 -4.18
C TRP A 79 6.40 -12.16 -4.13
N TRP A 80 6.50 -12.79 -2.97
CA TRP A 80 7.34 -13.98 -2.77
C TRP A 80 6.78 -15.23 -3.46
N MET A 81 5.46 -15.40 -3.50
CA MET A 81 4.78 -16.56 -4.09
C MET A 81 4.98 -16.70 -5.62
N GLY A 82 5.48 -15.67 -6.30
CA GLY A 82 5.67 -15.69 -7.75
C GLY A 82 4.45 -15.19 -8.52
N SER A 83 4.50 -15.23 -9.87
CA SER A 83 3.46 -14.63 -10.73
C SER A 83 2.32 -15.57 -11.11
N GLU A 84 2.43 -16.87 -10.83
CA GLU A 84 1.40 -17.85 -11.20
C GLU A 84 0.14 -17.70 -10.35
N ILE A 85 -1.02 -17.63 -11.02
CA ILE A 85 -2.30 -17.44 -10.35
C ILE A 85 -2.82 -18.78 -9.82
N THR A 86 -2.74 -18.96 -8.52
CA THR A 86 -3.37 -20.05 -7.77
C THR A 86 -4.55 -19.51 -6.95
N TRP A 87 -5.46 -20.38 -6.49
CA TRP A 87 -6.59 -19.95 -5.65
C TRP A 87 -6.12 -19.25 -4.35
N LYS A 88 -5.02 -19.72 -3.75
CA LYS A 88 -4.41 -19.10 -2.56
C LYS A 88 -3.89 -17.69 -2.87
N ARG A 89 -3.25 -17.55 -4.04
CA ARG A 89 -2.76 -16.26 -4.50
C ARG A 89 -3.91 -15.31 -4.81
N ALA A 90 -5.00 -15.80 -5.43
CA ALA A 90 -6.18 -14.98 -5.70
C ALA A 90 -6.81 -14.44 -4.40
N LEU A 91 -6.90 -15.24 -3.35
CA LEU A 91 -7.35 -14.77 -2.03
C LEU A 91 -6.41 -13.71 -1.45
N LEU A 92 -5.10 -13.92 -1.57
CA LEU A 92 -4.11 -12.95 -1.10
C LEU A 92 -4.13 -11.65 -1.92
N MET A 93 -4.39 -11.72 -3.23
CA MET A 93 -4.62 -10.53 -4.08
C MET A 93 -5.84 -9.74 -3.60
N GLY A 94 -6.94 -10.41 -3.27
CA GLY A 94 -8.13 -9.78 -2.69
C GLY A 94 -7.82 -9.09 -1.35
N TYR A 95 -7.10 -9.77 -0.47
CA TYR A 95 -6.62 -9.22 0.80
C TYR A 95 -5.78 -7.96 0.61
N VAL A 96 -4.78 -8.01 -0.28
CA VAL A 96 -3.89 -6.87 -0.57
C VAL A 96 -4.66 -5.70 -1.18
N THR A 97 -5.63 -5.98 -2.07
CA THR A 97 -6.47 -4.94 -2.69
C THR A 97 -7.32 -4.20 -1.65
N ILE A 98 -7.98 -4.94 -0.74
CA ILE A 98 -8.76 -4.34 0.35
C ILE A 98 -7.85 -3.55 1.30
N GLY A 99 -6.67 -4.08 1.61
CA GLY A 99 -5.68 -3.39 2.43
C GLY A 99 -5.19 -2.09 1.79
N PHE A 100 -4.90 -2.08 0.50
CA PHE A 100 -4.53 -0.86 -0.24
C PHE A 100 -5.67 0.15 -0.27
N ALA A 101 -6.90 -0.30 -0.56
CA ALA A 101 -8.08 0.57 -0.53
C ALA A 101 -8.26 1.21 0.85
N SER A 102 -8.12 0.43 1.91
CA SER A 102 -8.19 0.92 3.28
C SER A 102 -7.06 1.91 3.60
N LEU A 103 -5.81 1.61 3.21
CA LEU A 103 -4.67 2.49 3.46
C LEU A 103 -4.81 3.84 2.75
N VAL A 104 -5.21 3.82 1.48
CA VAL A 104 -5.40 5.04 0.68
C VAL A 104 -6.52 5.89 1.25
N THR A 105 -7.64 5.30 1.67
CA THR A 105 -8.79 6.06 2.21
C THR A 105 -8.53 6.65 3.59
N GLN A 106 -7.65 6.06 4.40
CA GLN A 106 -7.27 6.68 5.68
C GLN A 106 -6.50 7.99 5.49
N GLY A 107 -5.74 8.12 4.39
CA GLY A 107 -5.01 9.34 4.06
C GLY A 107 -3.90 9.70 5.06
N SER A 108 -3.46 8.78 5.90
CA SER A 108 -2.38 9.02 6.86
C SER A 108 -1.07 9.27 6.13
N SER A 109 -0.46 10.43 6.34
CA SER A 109 0.82 10.80 5.72
C SER A 109 1.93 9.77 6.06
N SER A 110 1.95 9.25 7.30
CA SER A 110 2.89 8.22 7.72
C SER A 110 2.66 6.89 6.98
N GLY A 111 1.39 6.50 6.77
CA GLY A 111 1.02 5.31 6.02
C GLY A 111 1.45 5.39 4.56
N VAL A 112 1.23 6.53 3.91
CA VAL A 112 1.63 6.78 2.51
C VAL A 112 3.14 6.77 2.35
N VAL A 113 3.88 7.41 3.24
CA VAL A 113 5.36 7.39 3.21
C VAL A 113 5.88 5.97 3.39
N THR A 114 5.32 5.22 4.33
CA THR A 114 5.76 3.83 4.58
C THR A 114 5.42 2.93 3.38
N LEU A 115 4.25 3.12 2.73
CA LEU A 115 3.90 2.44 1.48
C LEU A 115 4.92 2.76 0.38
N ALA A 116 5.28 4.03 0.20
CA ALA A 116 6.26 4.44 -0.81
C ALA A 116 7.64 3.80 -0.56
N VAL A 117 8.11 3.77 0.70
CA VAL A 117 9.36 3.11 1.07
C VAL A 117 9.30 1.61 0.79
N MET A 118 8.20 0.93 1.16
CA MET A 118 8.04 -0.49 0.89
C MET A 118 8.07 -0.78 -0.61
N LEU A 119 7.30 -0.05 -1.41
CA LEU A 119 7.28 -0.22 -2.87
C LEU A 119 8.66 0.05 -3.49
N PHE A 120 9.40 1.02 -2.98
CA PHE A 120 10.77 1.30 -3.42
C PHE A 120 11.71 0.12 -3.12
N VAL A 121 11.64 -0.46 -1.93
CA VAL A 121 12.43 -1.64 -1.55
C VAL A 121 12.07 -2.85 -2.43
N LEU A 122 10.77 -3.14 -2.60
CA LEU A 122 10.30 -4.25 -3.45
C LEU A 122 10.72 -4.05 -4.91
N PHE A 123 10.65 -2.82 -5.42
CA PHE A 123 11.16 -2.50 -6.75
C PHE A 123 12.64 -2.84 -6.87
N GLY A 124 13.47 -2.39 -5.91
CA GLY A 124 14.90 -2.69 -5.88
C GLY A 124 15.21 -4.19 -5.83
N MET A 125 14.44 -4.96 -5.05
CA MET A 125 14.56 -6.41 -4.98
C MET A 125 14.14 -7.11 -6.29
N SER A 126 13.23 -6.50 -7.05
CA SER A 126 12.66 -7.06 -8.28
C SER A 126 13.49 -6.79 -9.52
N VAL A 127 14.35 -5.76 -9.52
CA VAL A 127 15.04 -5.23 -10.72
C VAL A 127 15.87 -6.27 -11.46
N LYS A 128 16.46 -7.24 -10.74
CA LYS A 128 17.37 -8.24 -11.32
C LYS A 128 16.66 -9.47 -11.88
N ASP A 129 15.41 -9.68 -11.49
CA ASP A 129 14.62 -10.87 -11.84
C ASP A 129 13.31 -10.47 -12.51
N GLY A 130 13.14 -10.86 -13.77
CA GLY A 130 11.96 -10.54 -14.56
C GLY A 130 10.67 -11.08 -13.94
N ARG A 131 10.67 -12.27 -13.35
CA ARG A 131 9.49 -12.82 -12.67
C ARG A 131 9.12 -12.03 -11.42
N LYS A 132 10.12 -11.57 -10.66
CA LYS A 132 9.91 -10.71 -9.49
C LYS A 132 9.43 -9.32 -9.90
N MET A 133 9.91 -8.79 -11.02
CA MET A 133 9.42 -7.55 -11.59
C MET A 133 7.95 -7.67 -12.05
N GLU A 134 7.57 -8.81 -12.58
CA GLU A 134 6.18 -9.09 -12.92
C GLU A 134 5.28 -9.10 -11.66
N CYS A 135 5.73 -9.75 -10.57
CA CYS A 135 5.03 -9.72 -9.29
C CYS A 135 4.89 -8.29 -8.76
N PHE A 136 5.95 -7.48 -8.81
CA PHE A 136 5.91 -6.08 -8.40
C PHE A 136 4.87 -5.27 -9.20
N TRP A 137 4.81 -5.43 -10.52
CA TRP A 137 3.82 -4.72 -11.34
C TRP A 137 2.41 -5.26 -11.17
N GLN A 138 2.23 -6.52 -10.78
CA GLN A 138 0.92 -7.03 -10.33
C GLN A 138 0.45 -6.29 -9.07
N GLU A 139 1.33 -6.07 -8.10
CA GLU A 139 1.00 -5.31 -6.88
C GLU A 139 0.70 -3.84 -7.17
N MET A 140 1.45 -3.20 -8.06
CA MET A 140 1.15 -1.85 -8.54
C MET A 140 -0.23 -1.78 -9.23
N THR A 141 -0.59 -2.83 -9.96
CA THR A 141 -1.93 -2.94 -10.56
C THR A 141 -3.02 -3.09 -9.48
N LEU A 142 -2.80 -3.90 -8.44
CA LEU A 142 -3.76 -4.02 -7.34
C LEU A 142 -3.94 -2.70 -6.58
N LEU A 143 -2.86 -1.95 -6.35
CA LEU A 143 -2.91 -0.62 -5.75
C LEU A 143 -3.73 0.35 -6.61
N SER A 144 -3.48 0.38 -7.91
CA SER A 144 -4.21 1.27 -8.83
C SER A 144 -5.69 0.89 -8.96
N VAL A 145 -5.99 -0.41 -8.97
CA VAL A 145 -7.38 -0.93 -8.93
C VAL A 145 -8.07 -0.54 -7.63
N ALA A 146 -7.39 -0.61 -6.49
CA ALA A 146 -7.93 -0.15 -5.20
C ALA A 146 -8.29 1.35 -5.23
N CYS A 147 -7.43 2.19 -5.81
CA CYS A 147 -7.72 3.61 -6.01
C CYS A 147 -8.92 3.82 -6.96
N LEU A 148 -8.99 3.06 -8.05
CA LEU A 148 -10.08 3.15 -9.01
C LEU A 148 -11.42 2.72 -8.42
N ILE A 149 -11.47 1.62 -7.65
CA ILE A 149 -12.68 1.18 -6.92
C ILE A 149 -13.13 2.26 -5.96
N THR A 150 -12.21 2.85 -5.20
CA THR A 150 -12.51 3.94 -4.27
C THR A 150 -13.11 5.15 -5.02
N TYR A 151 -12.54 5.51 -6.16
CA TYR A 151 -13.06 6.57 -7.01
C TYR A 151 -14.49 6.27 -7.49
N ILE A 152 -14.75 5.05 -7.98
CA ILE A 152 -16.07 4.65 -8.47
C ILE A 152 -17.11 4.72 -7.34
N LEU A 153 -16.79 4.20 -6.15
CA LEU A 153 -17.70 4.24 -5.00
C LEU A 153 -18.03 5.67 -4.57
N ARG A 154 -17.06 6.57 -4.60
CA ARG A 154 -17.28 8.01 -4.33
C ARG A 154 -18.16 8.65 -5.40
N SER A 155 -17.90 8.38 -6.68
CA SER A 155 -18.60 8.98 -7.81
C SER A 155 -20.06 8.52 -7.93
N CYS A 156 -20.34 7.28 -7.53
CA CYS A 156 -21.69 6.72 -7.60
C CYS A 156 -22.60 7.17 -6.44
N ASN A 157 -22.11 7.96 -5.47
CA ASN A 157 -22.85 8.36 -4.26
C ASN A 157 -23.56 7.17 -3.57
N VAL A 158 -23.01 5.98 -3.71
CA VAL A 158 -23.58 4.73 -3.15
C VAL A 158 -23.65 4.83 -1.62
N LEU A 159 -22.80 5.67 -1.02
CA LEU A 159 -22.64 5.82 0.40
C LEU A 159 -22.82 7.30 0.76
N SER A 160 -23.91 7.63 1.41
CA SER A 160 -24.43 8.99 1.60
C SER A 160 -23.69 9.89 2.60
N GLN A 161 -22.65 9.40 3.27
CA GLN A 161 -21.89 10.17 4.26
C GLN A 161 -20.41 9.80 4.19
N GLU A 162 -19.65 10.56 3.41
CA GLU A 162 -18.19 10.46 3.46
C GLU A 162 -17.65 11.20 4.68
N LEU A 163 -16.81 10.52 5.48
CA LEU A 163 -15.95 11.23 6.42
C LEU A 163 -14.91 12.06 5.67
N PRO A 164 -14.51 13.23 6.18
CA PRO A 164 -13.52 14.07 5.53
C PRO A 164 -12.29 13.28 5.15
N MET A 165 -11.91 13.32 3.87
CA MET A 165 -10.73 12.67 3.37
C MET A 165 -9.57 13.66 3.30
N GLU A 166 -8.36 13.18 3.55
CA GLU A 166 -7.16 14.01 3.44
C GLU A 166 -6.82 14.31 1.97
N LYS A 167 -6.10 15.41 1.74
CA LYS A 167 -5.68 15.87 0.39
C LYS A 167 -4.95 14.78 -0.41
N VAL A 168 -4.17 13.92 0.26
CA VAL A 168 -3.44 12.83 -0.39
C VAL A 168 -4.41 11.79 -0.96
N THR A 169 -5.45 11.44 -0.23
CA THR A 169 -6.51 10.54 -0.70
C THR A 169 -7.24 11.14 -1.90
N ASP A 170 -7.56 12.42 -1.85
CA ASP A 170 -8.23 13.10 -2.97
C ASP A 170 -7.38 13.06 -4.24
N ILE A 171 -6.08 13.28 -4.14
CA ILE A 171 -5.16 13.20 -5.30
C ILE A 171 -5.11 11.77 -5.85
N LEU A 172 -4.97 10.76 -4.99
CA LEU A 172 -4.84 9.36 -5.41
C LEU A 172 -6.14 8.78 -5.97
N THR A 173 -7.29 9.28 -5.53
CA THR A 173 -8.61 8.85 -5.97
C THR A 173 -9.28 9.83 -6.93
N PHE A 174 -8.58 10.86 -7.41
CA PHE A 174 -9.06 11.73 -8.47
C PHE A 174 -9.20 10.95 -9.79
N SER A 175 -10.30 11.12 -10.51
CA SER A 175 -10.68 10.28 -11.65
C SER A 175 -9.59 10.05 -12.69
N ALA A 176 -9.03 11.12 -13.20
CA ALA A 176 -7.99 11.03 -14.22
C ALA A 176 -6.74 10.31 -13.71
N MET A 177 -6.35 10.55 -12.46
CA MET A 177 -5.15 9.97 -11.86
C MET A 177 -5.32 8.47 -11.64
N SER A 178 -6.43 8.02 -11.04
CA SER A 178 -6.69 6.60 -10.77
C SER A 178 -6.80 5.77 -12.06
N VAL A 179 -7.46 6.32 -13.09
CA VAL A 179 -7.57 5.67 -14.41
C VAL A 179 -6.20 5.60 -15.09
N ILE A 180 -5.44 6.70 -15.11
CA ILE A 180 -4.10 6.73 -15.70
C ILE A 180 -3.17 5.73 -15.00
N MET A 181 -3.15 5.72 -13.66
CA MET A 181 -2.35 4.77 -12.88
C MET A 181 -2.71 3.32 -13.23
N THR A 182 -4.00 3.01 -13.39
CA THR A 182 -4.47 1.66 -13.74
C THR A 182 -4.01 1.28 -15.14
N ILE A 183 -4.20 2.16 -16.14
CA ILE A 183 -3.76 1.90 -17.50
C ILE A 183 -2.25 1.69 -17.57
N VAL A 184 -1.48 2.59 -16.94
CA VAL A 184 -0.01 2.51 -16.94
C VAL A 184 0.47 1.22 -16.27
N SER A 185 -0.07 0.86 -15.09
CA SER A 185 0.35 -0.35 -14.38
C SER A 185 0.03 -1.62 -15.17
N VAL A 186 -1.15 -1.71 -15.79
CA VAL A 186 -1.56 -2.85 -16.64
C VAL A 186 -0.68 -2.95 -17.89
N VAL A 187 -0.42 -1.82 -18.57
CA VAL A 187 0.44 -1.81 -19.77
C VAL A 187 1.85 -2.24 -19.44
N VAL A 188 2.44 -1.73 -18.36
CA VAL A 188 3.80 -2.11 -17.96
C VAL A 188 3.84 -3.57 -17.50
N LEU A 189 2.85 -4.05 -16.76
CA LEU A 189 2.73 -5.47 -16.42
C LEU A 189 2.71 -6.35 -17.67
N TRP A 190 1.91 -6.00 -18.65
CA TRP A 190 1.81 -6.72 -19.93
C TRP A 190 3.13 -6.72 -20.69
N LEU A 191 3.83 -5.58 -20.77
CA LEU A 191 5.13 -5.48 -21.42
C LEU A 191 6.20 -6.33 -20.70
N VAL A 192 6.22 -6.31 -19.37
CA VAL A 192 7.14 -7.15 -18.57
C VAL A 192 6.84 -8.63 -18.79
N HIS A 193 5.56 -9.02 -18.80
CA HIS A 193 5.14 -10.39 -19.05
C HIS A 193 5.59 -10.89 -20.44
N ILE A 194 5.38 -10.11 -21.50
CA ILE A 194 5.83 -10.45 -22.86
C ILE A 194 7.37 -10.55 -22.91
N SER A 195 8.06 -9.60 -22.28
CA SER A 195 9.52 -9.58 -22.24
C SER A 195 10.08 -10.82 -21.54
N ASN A 196 9.46 -11.26 -20.45
CA ASN A 196 9.81 -12.49 -19.74
C ASN A 196 9.59 -13.73 -20.62
N ASN A 197 8.44 -13.83 -21.27
CA ASN A 197 8.11 -14.98 -22.14
C ASN A 197 9.05 -15.08 -23.35
N ARG A 198 9.63 -13.96 -23.81
CA ARG A 198 10.62 -13.93 -24.89
C ARG A 198 12.06 -14.06 -24.41
N ASN A 199 12.32 -14.29 -23.13
CA ASN A 199 13.65 -14.26 -22.49
C ASN A 199 14.46 -12.99 -22.79
N GLN A 200 13.77 -11.85 -22.99
CA GLN A 200 14.37 -10.55 -23.33
C GLN A 200 14.14 -9.51 -22.22
N TYR A 201 14.21 -9.95 -20.97
CA TYR A 201 13.98 -9.04 -19.84
C TYR A 201 14.98 -7.88 -19.82
N CYS A 202 14.44 -6.66 -19.89
CA CYS A 202 15.21 -5.41 -19.90
C CYS A 202 15.68 -4.97 -18.49
N GLY A 203 16.27 -5.85 -17.72
CA GLY A 203 16.73 -5.55 -16.35
C GLY A 203 17.68 -4.35 -16.26
N LYS A 204 18.46 -4.07 -17.31
CA LYS A 204 19.36 -2.91 -17.36
C LYS A 204 18.60 -1.57 -17.28
N LEU A 205 17.44 -1.47 -17.94
CA LEU A 205 16.59 -0.28 -17.91
C LEU A 205 16.07 -0.03 -16.49
N PHE A 206 15.44 -1.05 -15.88
CA PHE A 206 14.92 -0.96 -14.53
C PHE A 206 16.02 -0.69 -13.50
N TRP A 207 17.19 -1.27 -13.69
CA TRP A 207 18.36 -1.00 -12.84
C TRP A 207 18.84 0.46 -12.97
N GLY A 208 18.84 1.01 -14.17
CA GLY A 208 19.12 2.43 -14.39
C GLY A 208 18.15 3.34 -13.67
N ILE A 209 16.83 3.07 -13.81
CA ILE A 209 15.77 3.80 -13.10
C ILE A 209 15.97 3.72 -11.59
N TYR A 210 16.20 2.53 -11.05
CA TYR A 210 16.43 2.32 -9.62
C TYR A 210 17.62 3.13 -9.10
N ARG A 211 18.75 3.14 -9.82
CA ARG A 211 19.93 3.95 -9.45
C ARG A 211 19.62 5.44 -9.40
N ILE A 212 18.88 5.94 -10.40
CA ILE A 212 18.46 7.35 -10.43
C ILE A 212 17.59 7.65 -9.20
N LEU A 213 16.63 6.80 -8.88
CA LEU A 213 15.78 6.97 -7.70
C LEU A 213 16.58 6.92 -6.38
N CYS A 214 17.57 6.02 -6.26
CA CYS A 214 18.44 5.95 -5.08
C CYS A 214 19.22 7.23 -4.83
N VAL A 215 19.55 8.00 -5.88
CA VAL A 215 20.23 9.28 -5.75
C VAL A 215 19.23 10.41 -5.59
N ALA A 216 18.18 10.43 -6.41
CA ALA A 216 17.22 11.53 -6.44
C ALA A 216 16.41 11.64 -5.14
N LEU A 217 15.93 10.51 -4.57
CA LEU A 217 15.10 10.53 -3.37
C LEU A 217 15.81 11.14 -2.15
N PRO A 218 17.04 10.74 -1.78
CA PRO A 218 17.77 11.41 -0.69
C PRO A 218 18.05 12.88 -0.97
N VAL A 219 18.43 13.25 -2.21
CA VAL A 219 18.69 14.65 -2.57
C VAL A 219 17.43 15.50 -2.42
N VAL A 220 16.29 15.03 -2.94
CA VAL A 220 15.00 15.71 -2.80
C VAL A 220 14.58 15.80 -1.33
N SER A 221 14.78 14.73 -0.55
CA SER A 221 14.44 14.72 0.89
C SER A 221 15.27 15.72 1.68
N VAL A 222 16.58 15.81 1.41
CA VAL A 222 17.47 16.80 2.04
C VAL A 222 17.11 18.22 1.61
N ALA A 223 16.83 18.45 0.34
CA ALA A 223 16.41 19.75 -0.17
C ALA A 223 15.09 20.22 0.46
N LEU A 224 14.13 19.31 0.59
CA LEU A 224 12.84 19.58 1.23
C LEU A 224 13.01 19.90 2.72
N LEU A 225 13.84 19.14 3.42
CA LEU A 225 14.16 19.39 4.82
C LEU A 225 14.84 20.75 5.01
N ALA A 226 15.81 21.08 4.17
CA ALA A 226 16.48 22.37 4.20
C ALA A 226 15.51 23.52 3.91
N PHE A 227 14.59 23.35 2.95
CA PHE A 227 13.54 24.31 2.65
C PHE A 227 12.58 24.53 3.83
N ILE A 228 12.13 23.46 4.48
CA ILE A 228 11.27 23.53 5.67
C ILE A 228 12.00 24.23 6.82
N LEU A 229 13.26 23.87 7.07
CA LEU A 229 14.07 24.50 8.12
C LEU A 229 14.30 25.99 7.83
N ALA A 230 14.61 26.35 6.58
CA ALA A 230 14.77 27.75 6.19
C ALA A 230 13.48 28.55 6.40
N ASN A 231 12.32 28.01 6.00
CA ASN A 231 11.02 28.65 6.21
C ASN A 231 10.63 28.78 7.70
N THR A 232 10.93 27.77 8.52
CA THR A 232 10.69 27.86 9.97
C THR A 232 11.60 28.85 10.66
N LEU A 233 12.85 28.96 10.24
CA LEU A 233 13.83 29.92 10.81
C LEU A 233 13.58 31.36 10.32
N LEU A 234 13.15 31.54 9.07
CA LEU A 234 12.91 32.87 8.47
C LEU A 234 11.46 33.34 8.70
N GLY A 235 10.50 32.45 8.86
CA GLY A 235 9.07 32.78 9.08
C GLY A 235 8.70 33.10 10.52
N GLY A 236 9.64 33.08 11.45
CA GLY A 236 9.47 33.42 12.87
C GLY A 236 9.68 34.92 13.16
N LYS A 237 9.48 35.80 12.17
CA LYS A 237 9.47 37.26 12.35
C LYS A 237 8.10 37.79 12.04
#